data_4043102e4bf840b4fae5713776189349
#
_entry.id   4043102e4bf840b4fae5713776189349
#
_cell.length_a   1.000
_cell.length_b   1.000
_cell.length_c   1.000
_cell.angle_alpha   90.00
_cell.angle_beta   90.00
_cell.angle_gamma   90.00
#
_symmetry.space_group_name_H-M   'P 1'
#
loop_
_entity.id
_entity.type
_entity.pdbx_description
1 polymer ?
#
loop_
_entity_poly.entity_id
_entity_poly.type
_entity_poly.pdbx_seq_one_letter_code
_entity_poly.pdbx_strand_id
1 'polypeptide(L)'
;MGFLNQLLKYKNICIQCHNSPDADALAAAYGVYTYLKLQDINVSIIYSGDYEIQKKDLLYMIDICEIPVEYVKESPKTDLLLLVDGQYGRGNVYRFEADNIAMIDHHMPSMKKTENAFIDYSYQSCSTIVWELLKEEGYDVKANEKLSIAFLYGLYTDTSSYVDLYKKHDIAMRDELSKDYPELERLKKSSMSLEDLMIAGEALYHAYFDKEKQYLLISAMHCEQSVLGIIGDMAIKVDVAKVSIAYTDIDTGYQVSIRSADREYLANEVAEKLCDGIGSGGGHIDKAGGVI
;
A
#
# COMPACT_ATOMS: atom_id res chain seq x y z
N MET A 1 6.03 -26.51 -8.60
CA MET A 1 6.37 -26.11 -7.21
C MET A 1 5.95 -24.65 -7.11
N GLY A 2 5.03 -24.32 -6.20
CA GLY A 2 4.51 -22.97 -6.05
C GLY A 2 5.61 -21.97 -5.63
N PHE A 3 5.32 -20.68 -5.77
CA PHE A 3 6.31 -19.65 -5.46
C PHE A 3 6.74 -19.68 -3.99
N LEU A 4 5.81 -19.84 -3.05
CA LEU A 4 6.13 -19.88 -1.62
C LEU A 4 7.00 -21.10 -1.27
N ASN A 5 6.77 -22.26 -1.88
CA ASN A 5 7.58 -23.45 -1.68
C ASN A 5 9.03 -23.28 -2.15
N GLN A 6 9.30 -22.43 -3.14
CA GLN A 6 10.66 -22.12 -3.57
C GLN A 6 11.46 -21.36 -2.50
N LEU A 7 10.78 -20.68 -1.58
CA LEU A 7 11.40 -19.95 -0.49
C LEU A 7 11.90 -20.88 0.64
N LEU A 8 11.36 -22.09 0.75
CA LEU A 8 11.69 -23.05 1.83
C LEU A 8 13.12 -23.57 1.80
N LYS A 9 13.87 -23.31 0.74
CA LYS A 9 15.31 -23.61 0.68
C LYS A 9 16.15 -22.70 1.60
N TYR A 10 15.61 -21.55 2.02
CA TYR A 10 16.24 -20.60 2.93
C TYR A 10 15.83 -20.89 4.38
N LYS A 11 16.72 -20.67 5.33
CA LYS A 11 16.50 -20.95 6.76
C LYS A 11 16.13 -19.69 7.54
N ASN A 12 16.66 -18.54 7.11
CA ASN A 12 16.41 -17.25 7.73
C ASN A 12 15.88 -16.31 6.65
N ILE A 13 14.61 -15.95 6.74
CA ILE A 13 13.93 -15.06 5.78
C ILE A 13 13.52 -13.78 6.49
N CYS A 14 13.90 -12.65 5.92
CA CYS A 14 13.42 -11.35 6.34
C CYS A 14 12.41 -10.83 5.31
N ILE A 15 11.16 -10.61 5.73
CA ILE A 15 10.11 -10.01 4.90
C ILE A 15 10.17 -8.51 5.11
N GLN A 16 10.41 -7.76 4.04
CA GLN A 16 10.47 -6.30 4.07
C GLN A 16 9.27 -5.69 3.38
N CYS A 17 8.53 -4.85 4.10
CA CYS A 17 7.53 -3.95 3.55
C CYS A 17 8.20 -2.68 2.98
N HIS A 18 7.45 -1.90 2.18
CA HIS A 18 7.90 -0.58 1.76
C HIS A 18 8.02 0.40 2.94
N ASN A 19 8.66 1.54 2.74
CA ASN A 19 8.73 2.60 3.75
C ASN A 19 7.32 3.13 4.03
N SER A 20 7.01 3.41 5.29
CA SER A 20 5.66 3.79 5.69
C SER A 20 4.59 2.80 5.20
N PRO A 21 4.68 1.51 5.59
CA PRO A 21 3.81 0.47 5.08
C PRO A 21 2.34 0.79 5.35
N ASP A 22 1.50 0.43 4.39
CA ASP A 22 0.06 0.51 4.52
C ASP A 22 -0.56 -0.84 4.96
N ALA A 23 -1.87 -0.92 4.95
CA ALA A 23 -2.57 -2.11 5.40
C ALA A 23 -2.36 -3.31 4.45
N ASP A 24 -2.19 -3.06 3.14
CA ASP A 24 -1.97 -4.14 2.16
C ASP A 24 -0.58 -4.74 2.32
N ALA A 25 0.47 -3.91 2.44
CA ALA A 25 1.83 -4.37 2.70
C ALA A 25 1.93 -5.20 3.99
N LEU A 26 1.29 -4.72 5.08
CA LEU A 26 1.28 -5.43 6.37
C LEU A 26 0.52 -6.76 6.29
N ALA A 27 -0.64 -6.79 5.64
CA ALA A 27 -1.44 -7.99 5.47
C ALA A 27 -0.72 -9.05 4.63
N ALA A 28 -0.19 -8.64 3.47
CA ALA A 28 0.54 -9.52 2.58
C ALA A 28 1.80 -10.10 3.26
N ALA A 29 2.58 -9.27 3.97
CA ALA A 29 3.72 -9.73 4.75
C ALA A 29 3.32 -10.73 5.85
N TYR A 30 2.22 -10.46 6.56
CA TYR A 30 1.69 -11.34 7.60
C TYR A 30 1.23 -12.70 7.04
N GLY A 31 0.64 -12.72 5.84
CA GLY A 31 0.27 -13.96 5.17
C GLY A 31 1.47 -14.85 4.86
N VAL A 32 2.51 -14.28 4.27
CA VAL A 32 3.76 -15.01 4.00
C VAL A 32 4.46 -15.45 5.29
N TYR A 33 4.52 -14.56 6.29
CA TYR A 33 5.06 -14.90 7.61
C TYR A 33 4.35 -16.10 8.23
N THR A 34 3.01 -16.09 8.22
CA THR A 34 2.20 -17.17 8.79
C THR A 34 2.52 -18.52 8.13
N TYR A 35 2.61 -18.55 6.81
CA TYR A 35 2.96 -19.75 6.06
C TYR A 35 4.37 -20.27 6.40
N LEU A 36 5.37 -19.39 6.35
CA LEU A 36 6.76 -19.75 6.59
C LEU A 36 6.99 -20.25 8.04
N LYS A 37 6.29 -19.68 9.02
CA LYS A 37 6.31 -20.14 10.40
C LYS A 37 5.81 -21.57 10.55
N LEU A 38 4.77 -21.96 9.81
CA LEU A 38 4.27 -23.35 9.80
C LEU A 38 5.25 -24.34 9.17
N GLN A 39 6.21 -23.86 8.40
CA GLN A 39 7.27 -24.65 7.80
C GLN A 39 8.60 -24.65 8.61
N ASP A 40 8.53 -24.20 9.88
CA ASP A 40 9.70 -24.10 10.79
C ASP A 40 10.83 -23.21 10.25
N ILE A 41 10.51 -22.23 9.39
CA ILE A 41 11.46 -21.22 8.91
C ILE A 41 11.62 -20.12 9.96
N ASN A 42 12.84 -19.68 10.21
CA ASN A 42 13.08 -18.46 10.98
C ASN A 42 12.74 -17.25 10.13
N VAL A 43 11.66 -16.53 10.48
CA VAL A 43 11.14 -15.43 9.68
C VAL A 43 10.81 -14.23 10.55
N SER A 44 11.13 -13.03 10.05
CA SER A 44 10.77 -11.73 10.63
C SER A 44 10.08 -10.87 9.59
N ILE A 45 9.27 -9.90 10.05
CA ILE A 45 8.68 -8.84 9.22
C ILE A 45 9.30 -7.53 9.64
N ILE A 46 9.82 -6.78 8.70
CA ILE A 46 10.44 -5.47 8.94
C ILE A 46 9.92 -4.40 8.00
N TYR A 47 10.05 -3.17 8.43
CA TYR A 47 10.00 -1.99 7.56
C TYR A 47 11.04 -0.96 8.00
N SER A 48 11.32 0.00 7.14
CA SER A 48 12.25 1.10 7.41
C SER A 48 11.64 2.41 6.87
N GLY A 49 12.39 3.48 6.91
CA GLY A 49 11.97 4.80 6.46
C GLY A 49 12.29 5.85 7.51
N ASP A 50 11.74 7.05 7.33
CA ASP A 50 12.04 8.19 8.19
C ASP A 50 11.35 8.09 9.55
N TYR A 51 10.16 7.47 9.60
CA TYR A 51 9.31 7.39 10.79
C TYR A 51 8.74 5.99 11.01
N GLU A 52 8.47 5.68 12.28
CA GLU A 52 7.67 4.52 12.67
C GLU A 52 6.19 4.72 12.30
N ILE A 53 5.45 3.62 12.17
CA ILE A 53 4.00 3.66 11.94
C ILE A 53 3.31 4.40 13.08
N GLN A 54 2.58 5.47 12.76
CA GLN A 54 1.82 6.27 13.72
C GLN A 54 0.31 6.21 13.46
N LYS A 55 -0.09 5.74 12.29
CA LYS A 55 -1.48 5.66 11.85
C LYS A 55 -2.28 4.75 12.77
N LYS A 56 -3.35 5.28 13.36
CA LYS A 56 -4.14 4.59 14.40
C LYS A 56 -4.78 3.30 13.91
N ASP A 57 -5.28 3.28 12.68
CA ASP A 57 -5.86 2.09 12.05
C ASP A 57 -4.82 0.98 11.85
N LEU A 58 -3.60 1.34 11.41
CA LEU A 58 -2.53 0.37 11.24
C LEU A 58 -2.03 -0.18 12.58
N LEU A 59 -1.85 0.69 13.59
CA LEU A 59 -1.49 0.25 14.94
C LEU A 59 -2.57 -0.68 15.52
N TYR A 60 -3.84 -0.36 15.29
CA TYR A 60 -4.94 -1.21 15.69
C TYR A 60 -4.96 -2.55 14.93
N MET A 61 -4.71 -2.52 13.60
CA MET A 61 -4.57 -3.74 12.80
C MET A 61 -3.42 -4.64 13.29
N ILE A 62 -2.26 -4.05 13.57
CA ILE A 62 -1.08 -4.76 14.11
C ILE A 62 -1.43 -5.45 15.43
N ASP A 63 -2.11 -4.74 16.33
CA ASP A 63 -2.49 -5.24 17.65
C ASP A 63 -3.49 -6.40 17.54
N ILE A 64 -4.63 -6.20 16.87
CA ILE A 64 -5.70 -7.23 16.83
C ILE A 64 -5.32 -8.46 16.00
N CYS A 65 -4.53 -8.29 14.93
CA CYS A 65 -4.05 -9.40 14.11
C CYS A 65 -2.75 -10.01 14.68
N GLU A 66 -2.13 -9.39 15.70
CA GLU A 66 -0.84 -9.79 16.26
C GLU A 66 0.27 -9.87 15.20
N ILE A 67 0.36 -8.85 14.33
CA ILE A 67 1.35 -8.82 13.27
C ILE A 67 2.73 -8.49 13.87
N PRO A 68 3.73 -9.39 13.79
CA PRO A 68 5.03 -9.17 14.42
C PRO A 68 5.95 -8.34 13.52
N VAL A 69 5.55 -7.11 13.20
CA VAL A 69 6.32 -6.19 12.37
C VAL A 69 7.23 -5.30 13.22
N GLU A 70 8.47 -5.10 12.77
CA GLU A 70 9.48 -4.29 13.45
C GLU A 70 9.99 -3.17 12.56
N TYR A 71 10.12 -1.96 13.15
CA TYR A 71 10.84 -0.85 12.52
C TYR A 71 12.33 -1.04 12.69
N VAL A 72 13.09 -0.99 11.60
CA VAL A 72 14.54 -1.18 11.63
C VAL A 72 15.28 -0.14 10.79
N LYS A 73 16.46 0.27 11.24
CA LYS A 73 17.38 1.12 10.48
C LYS A 73 18.49 0.32 9.79
N GLU A 74 18.73 -0.90 10.24
CA GLU A 74 19.74 -1.80 9.70
C GLU A 74 19.09 -3.14 9.38
N SER A 75 19.54 -3.79 8.30
CA SER A 75 19.04 -5.10 7.91
C SER A 75 19.44 -6.17 8.93
N PRO A 76 18.52 -7.00 9.39
CA PRO A 76 18.90 -8.20 10.12
C PRO A 76 19.68 -9.16 9.21
N LYS A 77 20.53 -9.99 9.79
CA LYS A 77 21.21 -11.05 9.03
C LYS A 77 20.19 -12.05 8.52
N THR A 78 20.16 -12.26 7.21
CA THR A 78 19.17 -13.09 6.55
C THR A 78 19.78 -13.86 5.37
N ASP A 79 19.23 -15.03 5.07
CA ASP A 79 19.59 -15.80 3.87
C ASP A 79 18.82 -15.31 2.65
N LEU A 80 17.64 -14.73 2.89
CA LEU A 80 16.76 -14.15 1.87
C LEU A 80 16.08 -12.89 2.40
N LEU A 81 16.14 -11.81 1.63
CA LEU A 81 15.30 -10.64 1.80
C LEU A 81 14.12 -10.71 0.83
N LEU A 82 12.90 -10.83 1.35
CA LEU A 82 11.67 -10.89 0.57
C LEU A 82 10.94 -9.55 0.66
N LEU A 83 10.92 -8.81 -0.43
CA LEU A 83 10.10 -7.61 -0.55
C LEU A 83 8.64 -7.98 -0.78
N VAL A 84 7.75 -7.35 -0.05
CA VAL A 84 6.31 -7.51 -0.21
C VAL A 84 5.67 -6.15 -0.41
N ASP A 85 4.82 -6.06 -1.42
CA ASP A 85 4.11 -4.84 -1.82
C ASP A 85 5.05 -3.68 -2.17
N GLY A 86 6.12 -4.01 -2.88
CA GLY A 86 7.08 -3.00 -3.30
C GLY A 86 8.19 -3.56 -4.18
N GLN A 87 8.86 -2.66 -4.89
CA GLN A 87 9.97 -2.97 -5.76
C GLN A 87 11.11 -1.98 -5.52
N TYR A 88 12.35 -2.45 -5.60
CA TYR A 88 13.49 -1.55 -5.63
C TYR A 88 13.45 -0.64 -6.88
N GLY A 89 13.88 0.61 -6.71
CA GLY A 89 13.93 1.60 -7.80
C GLY A 89 12.72 2.54 -7.89
N ARG A 90 11.70 2.37 -7.05
CA ARG A 90 10.55 3.29 -6.95
C ARG A 90 10.72 4.41 -5.90
N GLY A 91 11.80 4.38 -5.12
CA GLY A 91 12.08 5.39 -4.09
C GLY A 91 11.33 5.21 -2.76
N ASN A 92 10.33 4.32 -2.71
CA ASN A 92 9.53 4.04 -1.51
C ASN A 92 9.97 2.80 -0.72
N VAL A 93 11.11 2.19 -1.08
CA VAL A 93 11.67 1.03 -0.38
C VAL A 93 13.11 1.31 -0.02
N TYR A 94 13.42 1.28 1.28
CA TYR A 94 14.81 1.37 1.74
C TYR A 94 15.58 0.12 1.28
N ARG A 95 16.69 0.33 0.60
CA ARG A 95 17.46 -0.78 0.04
C ARG A 95 18.44 -1.32 1.06
N PHE A 96 18.12 -2.46 1.62
CA PHE A 96 19.08 -3.27 2.37
C PHE A 96 19.92 -4.14 1.46
N GLU A 97 21.14 -4.41 1.85
CA GLU A 97 22.01 -5.36 1.15
C GLU A 97 21.67 -6.79 1.59
N ALA A 98 21.48 -7.69 0.61
CA ALA A 98 21.26 -9.10 0.84
C ALA A 98 21.78 -9.92 -0.35
N ASP A 99 22.30 -11.11 -0.08
CA ASP A 99 22.82 -12.01 -1.12
C ASP A 99 21.70 -12.56 -2.01
N ASN A 100 20.52 -12.79 -1.43
CA ASN A 100 19.34 -13.26 -2.15
C ASN A 100 18.18 -12.33 -1.89
N ILE A 101 17.50 -11.96 -2.98
CA ILE A 101 16.33 -11.09 -2.95
C ILE A 101 15.19 -11.76 -3.73
N ALA A 102 13.99 -11.75 -3.14
CA ALA A 102 12.75 -12.14 -3.79
C ALA A 102 11.72 -11.03 -3.65
N MET A 103 10.66 -11.05 -4.46
CA MET A 103 9.61 -10.01 -4.45
C MET A 103 8.25 -10.62 -4.70
N ILE A 104 7.24 -10.08 -4.01
CA ILE A 104 5.80 -10.27 -4.29
C ILE A 104 5.19 -8.88 -4.40
N ASP A 105 4.60 -8.54 -5.56
CA ASP A 105 4.07 -7.19 -5.75
C ASP A 105 2.97 -7.15 -6.83
N HIS A 106 2.00 -6.26 -6.65
CA HIS A 106 0.89 -6.05 -7.59
C HIS A 106 1.04 -4.78 -8.45
N HIS A 107 2.07 -4.02 -8.25
CA HIS A 107 2.34 -2.80 -9.01
C HIS A 107 2.92 -3.08 -10.40
N MET A 108 2.83 -2.09 -11.29
CA MET A 108 3.53 -2.14 -12.59
C MET A 108 5.03 -2.40 -12.40
N PRO A 109 5.64 -3.29 -13.20
CA PRO A 109 7.05 -3.60 -13.06
C PRO A 109 7.93 -2.36 -13.26
N SER A 110 8.79 -2.05 -12.29
CA SER A 110 9.81 -0.98 -12.36
C SER A 110 11.19 -1.50 -12.71
N MET A 111 11.37 -2.81 -12.71
CA MET A 111 12.64 -3.46 -13.00
C MET A 111 12.44 -4.72 -13.88
N LYS A 112 13.53 -5.22 -14.47
CA LYS A 112 13.46 -6.47 -15.24
C LYS A 112 13.05 -7.62 -14.30
N LYS A 113 12.13 -8.47 -14.77
CA LYS A 113 11.66 -9.65 -14.05
C LYS A 113 12.85 -10.56 -13.72
N THR A 114 13.00 -10.90 -12.44
CA THR A 114 13.97 -11.88 -11.95
C THR A 114 13.27 -13.21 -11.67
N GLU A 115 14.01 -14.31 -11.60
CA GLU A 115 13.44 -15.64 -11.32
C GLU A 115 12.76 -15.72 -9.93
N ASN A 116 13.18 -14.87 -9.00
CA ASN A 116 12.66 -14.82 -7.64
C ASN A 116 11.61 -13.70 -7.46
N ALA A 117 10.92 -13.25 -8.53
CA ALA A 117 9.92 -12.20 -8.44
C ALA A 117 8.56 -12.68 -8.93
N PHE A 118 7.56 -12.57 -8.07
CA PHE A 118 6.14 -12.70 -8.41
C PHE A 118 5.55 -11.29 -8.49
N ILE A 119 5.52 -10.71 -9.68
CA ILE A 119 4.98 -9.37 -9.91
C ILE A 119 3.84 -9.50 -10.92
N ASP A 120 2.63 -9.15 -10.49
CA ASP A 120 1.44 -9.26 -11.34
C ASP A 120 0.44 -8.13 -11.08
N TYR A 121 0.43 -7.14 -11.97
CA TYR A 121 -0.47 -5.99 -11.93
C TYR A 121 -1.92 -6.29 -12.35
N SER A 122 -2.27 -7.56 -12.60
CA SER A 122 -3.67 -7.97 -12.79
C SER A 122 -4.45 -8.05 -11.48
N TYR A 123 -3.79 -7.95 -10.34
CA TYR A 123 -4.38 -7.84 -9.00
C TYR A 123 -4.50 -6.38 -8.55
N GLN A 124 -5.45 -6.10 -7.67
CA GLN A 124 -5.63 -4.78 -7.07
C GLN A 124 -4.99 -4.64 -5.69
N SER A 125 -4.55 -5.75 -5.09
CA SER A 125 -3.82 -5.77 -3.83
C SER A 125 -2.79 -6.89 -3.79
N CYS A 126 -1.70 -6.67 -3.08
CA CYS A 126 -0.69 -7.67 -2.78
C CYS A 126 -1.24 -8.77 -1.85
N SER A 127 -2.17 -8.39 -0.96
CA SER A 127 -2.93 -9.33 -0.11
C SER A 127 -3.64 -10.41 -0.93
N THR A 128 -4.23 -10.04 -2.07
CA THR A 128 -4.90 -11.01 -2.96
C THR A 128 -3.90 -11.95 -3.60
N ILE A 129 -2.74 -11.47 -4.04
CA ILE A 129 -1.68 -12.33 -4.55
C ILE A 129 -1.26 -13.35 -3.49
N VAL A 130 -0.98 -12.89 -2.27
CA VAL A 130 -0.55 -13.77 -1.19
C VAL A 130 -1.64 -14.77 -0.80
N TRP A 131 -2.92 -14.36 -0.79
CA TRP A 131 -4.04 -15.27 -0.56
C TRP A 131 -4.08 -16.41 -1.59
N GLU A 132 -3.92 -16.14 -2.88
CA GLU A 132 -3.86 -17.18 -3.91
C GLU A 132 -2.64 -18.08 -3.75
N LEU A 133 -1.46 -17.51 -3.51
CA LEU A 133 -0.25 -18.28 -3.26
C LEU A 133 -0.39 -19.23 -2.05
N LEU A 134 -1.06 -18.79 -0.98
CA LEU A 134 -1.38 -19.64 0.17
C LEU A 134 -2.34 -20.77 -0.19
N LYS A 135 -3.36 -20.50 -1.00
CA LYS A 135 -4.30 -21.53 -1.49
C LYS A 135 -3.61 -22.55 -2.39
N GLU A 136 -2.68 -22.13 -3.25
CA GLU A 136 -1.88 -23.06 -4.08
C GLU A 136 -1.09 -24.05 -3.22
N GLU A 137 -0.64 -23.63 -2.03
CA GLU A 137 0.06 -24.47 -1.06
C GLU A 137 -0.88 -25.23 -0.11
N GLY A 138 -2.20 -25.15 -0.33
CA GLY A 138 -3.20 -25.85 0.47
C GLY A 138 -3.50 -25.22 1.84
N TYR A 139 -3.10 -23.97 2.06
CA TYR A 139 -3.39 -23.27 3.31
C TYR A 139 -4.82 -22.70 3.27
N ASP A 140 -5.62 -23.05 4.29
CA ASP A 140 -6.98 -22.51 4.46
C ASP A 140 -6.93 -21.19 5.22
N VAL A 141 -6.88 -20.08 4.47
CA VAL A 141 -6.89 -18.72 5.04
C VAL A 141 -8.16 -18.46 5.84
N LYS A 142 -9.31 -18.98 5.39
CA LYS A 142 -10.61 -18.78 6.05
C LYS A 142 -10.67 -19.35 7.46
N ALA A 143 -9.87 -20.37 7.75
CA ALA A 143 -9.73 -20.92 9.09
C ALA A 143 -8.92 -20.02 10.04
N ASN A 144 -8.19 -19.04 9.52
CA ASN A 144 -7.41 -18.07 10.28
C ASN A 144 -8.09 -16.70 10.27
N GLU A 145 -8.82 -16.40 11.33
CA GLU A 145 -9.62 -15.17 11.44
C GLU A 145 -8.77 -13.91 11.37
N LYS A 146 -7.61 -13.86 12.06
CA LYS A 146 -6.70 -12.71 12.06
C LYS A 146 -6.18 -12.44 10.65
N LEU A 147 -5.80 -13.48 9.93
CA LEU A 147 -5.32 -13.35 8.57
C LEU A 147 -6.43 -12.94 7.59
N SER A 148 -7.65 -13.47 7.78
CA SER A 148 -8.82 -13.05 6.99
C SER A 148 -9.13 -11.57 7.19
N ILE A 149 -9.11 -11.07 8.42
CA ILE A 149 -9.31 -9.66 8.75
C ILE A 149 -8.22 -8.80 8.10
N ALA A 150 -6.95 -9.21 8.23
CA ALA A 150 -5.82 -8.49 7.65
C ALA A 150 -5.96 -8.36 6.12
N PHE A 151 -6.21 -9.46 5.41
CA PHE A 151 -6.37 -9.46 3.95
C PHE A 151 -7.56 -8.63 3.48
N LEU A 152 -8.72 -8.75 4.17
CA LEU A 152 -9.89 -7.95 3.85
C LEU A 152 -9.65 -6.46 4.05
N TYR A 153 -8.88 -6.07 5.09
CA TYR A 153 -8.56 -4.68 5.34
C TYR A 153 -7.52 -4.13 4.36
N GLY A 154 -6.49 -4.92 4.01
CA GLY A 154 -5.53 -4.55 2.96
C GLY A 154 -6.23 -4.29 1.63
N LEU A 155 -7.07 -5.22 1.16
CA LEU A 155 -7.86 -5.02 -0.05
C LEU A 155 -8.83 -3.83 0.06
N TYR A 156 -9.45 -3.61 1.23
CA TYR A 156 -10.35 -2.49 1.46
C TYR A 156 -9.66 -1.15 1.26
N THR A 157 -8.45 -0.99 1.78
CA THR A 157 -7.69 0.26 1.65
C THR A 157 -7.22 0.49 0.22
N ASP A 158 -6.72 -0.51 -0.47
CA ASP A 158 -6.19 -0.41 -1.83
C ASP A 158 -7.26 -0.23 -2.90
N THR A 159 -8.50 -0.56 -2.59
CA THR A 159 -9.63 -0.42 -3.50
C THR A 159 -10.60 0.70 -3.09
N SER A 160 -10.10 1.73 -2.41
CA SER A 160 -10.90 2.90 -1.99
C SER A 160 -12.19 2.48 -1.28
N SER A 161 -12.09 1.67 -0.24
CA SER A 161 -13.25 1.15 0.50
C SER A 161 -14.16 0.25 -0.36
N TYR A 162 -13.58 -0.54 -1.25
CA TYR A 162 -14.22 -1.39 -2.26
C TYR A 162 -14.97 -0.64 -3.37
N VAL A 163 -14.90 0.69 -3.42
CA VAL A 163 -15.53 1.48 -4.49
C VAL A 163 -14.90 1.17 -5.85
N ASP A 164 -13.57 1.00 -5.86
CA ASP A 164 -12.81 0.71 -7.08
C ASP A 164 -12.53 -0.79 -7.26
N LEU A 165 -13.22 -1.67 -6.55
CA LEU A 165 -13.00 -3.11 -6.63
C LEU A 165 -13.68 -3.70 -7.88
N TYR A 166 -12.89 -4.16 -8.86
CA TYR A 166 -13.41 -4.68 -10.13
C TYR A 166 -12.69 -5.92 -10.68
N LYS A 167 -11.47 -6.24 -10.19
CA LYS A 167 -10.75 -7.41 -10.70
C LYS A 167 -11.26 -8.69 -10.04
N LYS A 168 -11.39 -9.73 -10.85
CA LYS A 168 -12.06 -10.99 -10.46
C LYS A 168 -11.40 -11.71 -9.28
N HIS A 169 -10.06 -11.67 -9.20
CA HIS A 169 -9.30 -12.34 -8.13
C HIS A 169 -9.55 -11.66 -6.79
N ASP A 170 -9.54 -10.33 -6.77
CA ASP A 170 -9.76 -9.52 -5.59
C ASP A 170 -11.22 -9.63 -5.10
N ILE A 171 -12.17 -9.67 -6.03
CA ILE A 171 -13.58 -9.96 -5.72
C ILE A 171 -13.72 -11.37 -5.12
N ALA A 172 -13.02 -12.37 -5.66
CA ALA A 172 -13.08 -13.74 -5.17
C ALA A 172 -12.52 -13.86 -3.75
N MET A 173 -11.38 -13.21 -3.45
CA MET A 173 -10.83 -13.18 -2.09
C MET A 173 -11.80 -12.52 -1.13
N ARG A 174 -12.32 -11.33 -1.47
CA ARG A 174 -13.31 -10.64 -0.65
C ARG A 174 -14.50 -11.55 -0.34
N ASP A 175 -15.09 -12.16 -1.35
CA ASP A 175 -16.31 -12.96 -1.20
C ASP A 175 -16.06 -14.25 -0.42
N GLU A 176 -14.91 -14.89 -0.58
CA GLU A 176 -14.53 -16.09 0.15
C GLU A 176 -14.28 -15.80 1.64
N LEU A 177 -13.56 -14.70 1.94
CA LEU A 177 -13.17 -14.36 3.31
C LEU A 177 -14.22 -13.56 4.05
N SER A 178 -15.19 -12.94 3.36
CA SER A 178 -16.22 -12.11 3.99
C SER A 178 -17.05 -12.88 5.01
N LYS A 179 -17.07 -12.35 6.23
CA LYS A 179 -17.85 -12.81 7.37
C LYS A 179 -18.11 -11.59 8.26
N ASP A 180 -18.99 -11.71 9.22
CA ASP A 180 -19.17 -10.67 10.24
C ASP A 180 -17.95 -10.66 11.19
N TYR A 181 -17.09 -9.64 11.00
CA TYR A 181 -15.93 -9.39 11.83
C TYR A 181 -16.06 -8.02 12.49
N PRO A 182 -16.41 -7.93 13.77
CA PRO A 182 -16.53 -6.65 14.48
C PRO A 182 -15.24 -5.82 14.45
N GLU A 183 -14.09 -6.48 14.47
CA GLU A 183 -12.76 -5.88 14.39
C GLU A 183 -12.52 -5.21 13.03
N LEU A 184 -12.94 -5.84 11.93
CA LEU A 184 -12.84 -5.25 10.58
C LEU A 184 -13.70 -3.99 10.46
N GLU A 185 -14.90 -4.00 11.04
CA GLU A 185 -15.78 -2.82 11.04
C GLU A 185 -15.20 -1.67 11.89
N ARG A 186 -14.46 -1.97 12.96
CA ARG A 186 -13.71 -0.97 13.71
C ARG A 186 -12.54 -0.41 12.92
N LEU A 187 -11.78 -1.25 12.23
CA LEU A 187 -10.70 -0.83 11.32
C LEU A 187 -11.20 0.14 10.27
N LYS A 188 -12.28 -0.20 9.58
CA LYS A 188 -12.90 0.67 8.55
C LYS A 188 -13.33 2.04 9.09
N LYS A 189 -13.68 2.14 10.38
CA LYS A 189 -14.09 3.39 11.03
C LYS A 189 -12.92 4.17 11.65
N SER A 190 -11.75 3.56 11.79
CA SER A 190 -10.58 4.19 12.42
C SER A 190 -9.61 4.86 11.45
N SER A 191 -9.89 4.80 10.15
CA SER A 191 -9.02 5.30 9.08
C SER A 191 -8.92 6.83 8.99
N MET A 192 -9.78 7.58 9.70
CA MET A 192 -9.79 9.04 9.71
C MET A 192 -10.11 9.56 11.12
N SER A 193 -9.32 10.49 11.63
CA SER A 193 -9.62 11.22 12.87
C SER A 193 -10.56 12.42 12.61
N LEU A 194 -11.12 12.99 13.68
CA LEU A 194 -11.87 14.24 13.55
C LEU A 194 -10.99 15.41 13.05
N GLU A 195 -9.73 15.44 13.47
CA GLU A 195 -8.75 16.43 13.04
C GLU A 195 -8.48 16.31 11.53
N ASP A 196 -8.27 15.09 11.02
CA ASP A 196 -8.11 14.84 9.59
C ASP A 196 -9.32 15.30 8.78
N LEU A 197 -10.52 15.05 9.30
CA LEU A 197 -11.77 15.51 8.68
C LEU A 197 -11.85 17.04 8.64
N MET A 198 -11.40 17.72 9.69
CA MET A 198 -11.40 19.19 9.74
C MET A 198 -10.36 19.76 8.75
N ILE A 199 -9.15 19.20 8.70
CA ILE A 199 -8.12 19.57 7.73
C ILE A 199 -8.65 19.39 6.30
N ALA A 200 -9.25 18.24 6.00
CA ALA A 200 -9.81 17.97 4.67
C ALA A 200 -10.94 18.97 4.32
N GLY A 201 -11.83 19.26 5.27
CA GLY A 201 -12.93 20.20 5.08
C GLY A 201 -12.44 21.61 4.78
N GLU A 202 -11.45 22.12 5.51
CA GLU A 202 -10.86 23.44 5.28
C GLU A 202 -10.13 23.52 3.94
N ALA A 203 -9.32 22.50 3.62
CA ALA A 203 -8.60 22.45 2.35
C ALA A 203 -9.55 22.45 1.15
N LEU A 204 -10.63 21.66 1.19
CA LEU A 204 -11.63 21.60 0.14
C LEU A 204 -12.41 22.90 0.02
N TYR A 205 -12.71 23.60 1.12
CA TYR A 205 -13.39 24.89 1.11
C TYR A 205 -12.58 25.98 0.39
N HIS A 206 -11.26 25.93 0.48
CA HIS A 206 -10.32 26.86 -0.15
C HIS A 206 -9.75 26.37 -1.49
N ALA A 207 -10.24 25.26 -2.02
CA ALA A 207 -9.77 24.69 -3.27
C ALA A 207 -9.88 25.68 -4.45
N TYR A 208 -8.79 25.81 -5.21
CA TYR A 208 -8.78 26.57 -6.47
C TYR A 208 -9.19 25.66 -7.63
N PHE A 209 -10.17 26.10 -8.41
CA PHE A 209 -10.60 25.43 -9.64
C PHE A 209 -10.28 26.24 -10.89
N ASP A 210 -9.44 25.70 -11.76
CA ASP A 210 -9.20 26.26 -13.10
C ASP A 210 -10.26 25.74 -14.08
N LYS A 211 -11.15 26.66 -14.52
CA LYS A 211 -12.28 26.33 -15.38
C LYS A 211 -11.86 25.98 -16.82
N GLU A 212 -10.76 26.53 -17.31
CA GLU A 212 -10.29 26.28 -18.67
C GLU A 212 -9.60 24.93 -18.78
N LYS A 213 -8.75 24.62 -17.80
CA LYS A 213 -7.96 23.39 -17.78
C LYS A 213 -8.60 22.26 -16.97
N GLN A 214 -9.70 22.55 -16.28
CA GLN A 214 -10.52 21.60 -15.53
C GLN A 214 -9.73 20.84 -14.43
N TYR A 215 -8.84 21.53 -13.70
CA TYR A 215 -8.15 20.94 -12.56
C TYR A 215 -8.43 21.68 -11.26
N LEU A 216 -8.33 20.96 -10.15
CA LEU A 216 -8.38 21.46 -8.80
C LEU A 216 -6.96 21.49 -8.20
N LEU A 217 -6.58 22.61 -7.59
CA LEU A 217 -5.37 22.74 -6.79
C LEU A 217 -5.78 23.03 -5.34
N ILE A 218 -5.30 22.20 -4.40
CA ILE A 218 -5.81 22.19 -3.04
C ILE A 218 -4.62 22.20 -2.09
N SER A 219 -4.48 23.30 -1.33
CA SER A 219 -3.50 23.42 -0.26
C SER A 219 -4.12 22.93 1.04
N ALA A 220 -3.52 21.94 1.68
CA ALA A 220 -3.90 21.48 3.01
C ALA A 220 -2.91 21.98 4.07
N MET A 221 -3.37 22.18 5.30
CA MET A 221 -2.50 22.31 6.45
C MET A 221 -1.62 21.05 6.55
N HIS A 222 -0.52 21.13 7.30
CA HIS A 222 0.36 19.99 7.53
C HIS A 222 -0.45 18.75 7.98
N CYS A 223 -0.34 17.67 7.20
CA CYS A 223 -1.08 16.43 7.43
C CYS A 223 -0.37 15.24 6.79
N GLU A 224 -0.78 14.05 7.17
CA GLU A 224 -0.29 12.82 6.57
C GLU A 224 -0.72 12.66 5.10
N GLN A 225 0.06 11.90 4.33
CA GLN A 225 -0.24 11.60 2.93
C GLN A 225 -1.62 10.96 2.73
N SER A 226 -2.09 10.18 3.70
CA SER A 226 -3.42 9.57 3.67
C SER A 226 -4.54 10.60 3.67
N VAL A 227 -4.38 11.69 4.40
CA VAL A 227 -5.33 12.80 4.43
C VAL A 227 -5.35 13.53 3.08
N LEU A 228 -4.17 13.78 2.48
CA LEU A 228 -4.08 14.30 1.11
C LEU A 228 -4.77 13.37 0.09
N GLY A 229 -4.63 12.06 0.26
CA GLY A 229 -5.32 11.06 -0.54
C GLY A 229 -6.84 11.23 -0.47
N ILE A 230 -7.39 11.36 0.73
CA ILE A 230 -8.82 11.57 0.97
C ILE A 230 -9.30 12.89 0.35
N ILE A 231 -8.54 13.97 0.53
CA ILE A 231 -8.85 15.27 -0.10
C ILE A 231 -8.94 15.13 -1.61
N GLY A 232 -7.96 14.46 -2.23
CA GLY A 232 -7.92 14.20 -3.66
C GLY A 232 -9.09 13.34 -4.13
N ASP A 233 -9.41 12.25 -3.41
CA ASP A 233 -10.52 11.34 -3.71
C ASP A 233 -11.90 12.03 -3.59
N MET A 234 -12.04 12.98 -2.71
CA MET A 234 -13.27 13.81 -2.62
C MET A 234 -13.34 14.83 -3.76
N ALA A 235 -12.23 15.50 -4.03
CA ALA A 235 -12.17 16.57 -5.04
C ALA A 235 -12.39 16.05 -6.47
N ILE A 236 -11.85 14.87 -6.82
CA ILE A 236 -11.99 14.32 -8.17
C ILE A 236 -13.42 13.83 -8.51
N LYS A 237 -14.30 13.72 -7.52
CA LYS A 237 -15.72 13.35 -7.73
C LYS A 237 -16.55 14.48 -8.30
N VAL A 238 -16.01 15.70 -8.39
CA VAL A 238 -16.68 16.83 -9.03
C VAL A 238 -16.71 16.62 -10.54
N ASP A 239 -17.88 16.64 -11.14
CA ASP A 239 -18.16 16.30 -12.55
C ASP A 239 -17.35 17.11 -13.58
N VAL A 240 -16.90 18.29 -13.20
CA VAL A 240 -16.11 19.20 -14.07
C VAL A 240 -14.60 19.08 -13.88
N ALA A 241 -14.14 18.27 -12.91
CA ALA A 241 -12.73 18.13 -12.61
C ALA A 241 -12.12 16.93 -13.33
N LYS A 242 -11.08 17.16 -14.11
CA LYS A 242 -10.28 16.11 -14.75
C LYS A 242 -9.13 15.62 -13.87
N VAL A 243 -8.52 16.55 -13.15
CA VAL A 243 -7.38 16.28 -12.26
C VAL A 243 -7.56 17.03 -10.94
N SER A 244 -7.25 16.41 -9.83
CA SER A 244 -7.07 17.08 -8.54
C SER A 244 -5.63 16.90 -8.06
N ILE A 245 -5.04 18.00 -7.58
CA ILE A 245 -3.70 18.06 -7.01
C ILE A 245 -3.84 18.63 -5.61
N ALA A 246 -3.70 17.80 -4.60
CA ALA A 246 -3.65 18.21 -3.20
C ALA A 246 -2.19 18.19 -2.72
N TYR A 247 -1.80 19.18 -1.92
CA TYR A 247 -0.45 19.26 -1.38
C TYR A 247 -0.44 19.82 0.03
N THR A 248 0.58 19.43 0.80
CA THR A 248 0.90 19.95 2.12
C THR A 248 2.39 20.22 2.24
N ASP A 249 2.76 21.12 3.13
CA ASP A 249 4.16 21.36 3.50
C ASP A 249 4.71 20.20 4.35
N ILE A 250 5.97 19.88 4.11
CA ILE A 250 6.78 18.98 4.93
C ILE A 250 8.13 19.65 5.20
N ASP A 251 8.91 19.17 6.16
CA ASP A 251 10.18 19.79 6.58
C ASP A 251 11.15 20.03 5.41
N THR A 252 11.08 19.23 4.36
CA THR A 252 12.01 19.27 3.21
C THR A 252 11.38 19.82 1.93
N GLY A 253 10.15 20.31 1.96
CA GLY A 253 9.45 20.81 0.78
C GLY A 253 7.94 20.58 0.82
N TYR A 254 7.38 19.92 -0.19
CA TYR A 254 5.95 19.63 -0.29
C TYR A 254 5.70 18.17 -0.62
N GLN A 255 4.71 17.60 0.05
CA GLN A 255 4.13 16.31 -0.31
C GLN A 255 2.89 16.54 -1.17
N VAL A 256 2.77 15.81 -2.27
CA VAL A 256 1.66 15.95 -3.21
C VAL A 256 0.88 14.64 -3.38
N SER A 257 -0.42 14.79 -3.57
CA SER A 257 -1.34 13.69 -3.94
C SER A 257 -2.13 14.11 -5.17
N ILE A 258 -2.14 13.26 -6.18
CA ILE A 258 -2.75 13.52 -7.48
C ILE A 258 -3.80 12.47 -7.76
N ARG A 259 -4.96 12.92 -8.25
CA ARG A 259 -6.01 12.04 -8.76
C ARG A 259 -6.39 12.47 -10.16
N SER A 260 -6.72 11.51 -11.01
CA SER A 260 -7.21 11.76 -12.36
C SER A 260 -8.45 10.93 -12.67
N ALA A 261 -9.46 11.60 -13.22
CA ALA A 261 -10.64 10.98 -13.83
C ALA A 261 -10.58 11.00 -15.36
N ASP A 262 -9.48 11.49 -15.94
CA ASP A 262 -9.31 11.68 -17.38
C ASP A 262 -8.22 10.74 -17.93
N ARG A 263 -8.41 10.28 -19.16
CA ARG A 263 -7.45 9.38 -19.81
C ARG A 263 -6.33 10.10 -20.57
N GLU A 264 -6.47 11.40 -20.79
CA GLU A 264 -5.44 12.23 -21.41
C GLU A 264 -4.43 12.78 -20.40
N TYR A 265 -4.83 12.86 -19.12
CA TYR A 265 -4.00 13.39 -18.02
C TYR A 265 -3.83 12.35 -16.92
N LEU A 266 -3.02 11.33 -17.15
CA LEU A 266 -2.80 10.25 -16.21
C LEU A 266 -2.09 10.74 -14.95
N ALA A 267 -2.57 10.33 -13.76
CA ALA A 267 -2.07 10.82 -12.49
C ALA A 267 -0.57 10.56 -12.30
N ASN A 268 -0.06 9.39 -12.70
CA ASN A 268 1.36 9.06 -12.64
C ASN A 268 2.21 9.96 -13.56
N GLU A 269 1.75 10.27 -14.78
CA GLU A 269 2.48 11.17 -15.69
C GLU A 269 2.49 12.60 -15.16
N VAL A 270 1.38 13.05 -14.55
CA VAL A 270 1.30 14.37 -13.92
C VAL A 270 2.27 14.43 -12.74
N ALA A 271 2.32 13.39 -11.90
CA ALA A 271 3.25 13.31 -10.77
C ALA A 271 4.72 13.34 -11.22
N GLU A 272 5.07 12.53 -12.20
CA GLU A 272 6.42 12.50 -12.77
C GLU A 272 6.85 13.88 -13.31
N LYS A 273 5.99 14.52 -14.10
CA LYS A 273 6.28 15.85 -14.68
C LYS A 273 6.32 16.95 -13.61
N LEU A 274 5.44 16.90 -12.60
CA LEU A 274 5.43 17.89 -11.53
C LEU A 274 6.70 17.84 -10.68
N CYS A 275 7.21 16.64 -10.43
CA CYS A 275 8.39 16.41 -9.60
C CYS A 275 9.72 16.45 -10.40
N ASP A 276 9.68 16.51 -11.74
CA ASP A 276 10.87 16.42 -12.59
C ASP A 276 11.90 17.52 -12.26
N GLY A 277 13.12 17.09 -11.95
CA GLY A 277 14.24 17.97 -11.60
C GLY A 277 14.19 18.61 -10.21
N ILE A 278 13.11 18.43 -9.45
CA ILE A 278 12.94 19.05 -8.11
C ILE A 278 12.52 18.05 -7.04
N GLY A 279 12.19 16.80 -7.39
CA GLY A 279 11.74 15.80 -6.44
C GLY A 279 11.53 14.44 -7.08
N SER A 280 10.67 13.63 -6.52
CA SER A 280 10.29 12.33 -7.06
C SER A 280 8.77 12.13 -7.01
N GLY A 281 8.19 11.58 -8.07
CA GLY A 281 6.76 11.31 -8.17
C GLY A 281 6.46 10.09 -9.02
N GLY A 282 5.29 9.48 -8.80
CA GLY A 282 4.83 8.30 -9.53
C GLY A 282 3.58 7.70 -8.90
N GLY A 283 3.12 6.57 -9.41
CA GLY A 283 1.94 5.87 -8.92
C GLY A 283 1.15 5.17 -10.02
N HIS A 284 -0.15 5.04 -9.82
CA HIS A 284 -1.08 4.48 -10.78
C HIS A 284 -1.62 5.56 -11.74
N ILE A 285 -2.31 5.12 -12.79
CA ILE A 285 -2.86 6.02 -13.82
C ILE A 285 -3.95 6.96 -13.30
N ASP A 286 -4.65 6.56 -12.24
CA ASP A 286 -5.74 7.28 -11.58
C ASP A 286 -5.34 7.92 -10.26
N LYS A 287 -4.30 7.39 -9.60
CA LYS A 287 -3.80 7.82 -8.28
C LYS A 287 -2.29 7.84 -8.27
N ALA A 288 -1.72 8.97 -7.93
CA ALA A 288 -0.28 9.15 -7.86
C ALA A 288 0.08 10.13 -6.73
N GLY A 289 1.34 10.22 -6.42
CA GLY A 289 1.86 11.16 -5.45
C GLY A 289 3.32 11.45 -5.68
N GLY A 290 3.89 12.32 -4.86
CA GLY A 290 5.30 12.67 -4.93
C GLY A 290 5.71 13.60 -3.81
N VAL A 291 7.01 13.89 -3.81
CA VAL A 291 7.65 14.85 -2.91
C VAL A 291 8.46 15.83 -3.77
N ILE A 292 8.32 17.11 -3.48
CA ILE A 292 9.00 18.21 -4.17
C ILE A 292 9.85 18.99 -3.16
#